data_9432b09d9fce151add24ce91079842a1
#
_entry.id   9432b09d9fce151add24ce91079842a1
#
_cell.length_a   1.000
_cell.length_b   1.000
_cell.length_c   1.000
_cell.angle_alpha   90.00
_cell.angle_beta   90.00
_cell.angle_gamma   90.00
#
_symmetry.space_group_name_H-M   'P 1'
#
loop_
_entity.id
_entity.type
_entity.pdbx_description
1 polymer ?
#
loop_
_entity_poly.entity_id
_entity_poly.type
_entity_poly.pdbx_seq_one_letter_code
_entity_poly.pdbx_strand_id
1 'polypeptide(L)'
;KYGLVDLERIISGLTFSPDGNIAIKPKGVMAIEHFLVLRNLMYRTIYNHRINEISTWILEKIISTIKQNSDKKIWIDRSLHKWIFSYAKIDFDDFIKNDDVTFFYHLIRWKDESFEPLSTLCKMFIDRELLKASDISFLNKIDRLKILAFARNLCEKNSYDSEIFCGIKERSFKGFESNNAL
;
A
#
# COMPACT_ATOMS: atom_id res chain seq x y z
N LYS A 1 8.69 15.07 15.22
CA LYS A 1 9.03 15.91 14.05
C LYS A 1 10.22 15.28 13.34
N TYR A 2 10.07 14.88 12.12
CA TYR A 2 11.12 14.23 11.29
C TYR A 2 11.96 15.31 10.61
N GLY A 3 12.74 16.13 11.34
CA GLY A 3 13.69 17.08 10.81
C GLY A 3 13.15 18.09 9.77
N LEU A 4 13.82 19.18 9.61
CA LEU A 4 13.55 20.15 8.54
C LEU A 4 14.51 19.86 7.38
N VAL A 5 13.98 19.82 6.16
CA VAL A 5 14.77 19.76 4.93
C VAL A 5 15.03 21.18 4.47
N ASP A 6 16.32 21.51 4.26
CA ASP A 6 16.73 22.80 3.69
C ASP A 6 16.54 22.77 2.17
N LEU A 7 15.30 23.00 1.73
CA LEU A 7 14.92 23.00 0.32
C LEU A 7 15.65 24.08 -0.48
N GLU A 8 15.85 25.28 0.10
CA GLU A 8 16.53 26.38 -0.58
C GLU A 8 17.97 26.00 -0.90
N ARG A 9 18.66 25.37 0.04
CA ARG A 9 20.03 24.89 -0.16
C ARG A 9 20.10 23.76 -1.19
N ILE A 10 19.12 22.86 -1.22
CA ILE A 10 19.01 21.82 -2.24
C ILE A 10 18.82 22.44 -3.60
N ILE A 11 17.82 23.33 -3.77
CA ILE A 11 17.49 23.97 -5.04
C ILE A 11 18.70 24.81 -5.54
N SER A 12 19.32 25.59 -4.68
CA SER A 12 20.50 26.39 -5.04
C SER A 12 21.73 25.54 -5.40
N GLY A 13 21.77 24.30 -4.91
CA GLY A 13 22.80 23.31 -5.22
C GLY A 13 22.59 22.60 -6.54
N LEU A 14 21.39 22.67 -7.15
CA LEU A 14 21.13 22.02 -8.44
C LEU A 14 21.89 22.72 -9.57
N THR A 15 22.28 21.94 -10.56
CA THR A 15 22.93 22.39 -11.80
C THR A 15 22.66 21.35 -12.90
N PHE A 16 23.14 21.62 -14.09
CA PHE A 16 23.15 20.64 -15.18
C PHE A 16 24.60 20.15 -15.43
N SER A 17 24.70 18.85 -15.67
CA SER A 17 25.93 18.26 -16.18
C SER A 17 26.17 18.66 -17.66
N PRO A 18 27.37 18.47 -18.22
CA PRO A 18 27.61 18.69 -19.64
C PRO A 18 26.67 17.93 -20.57
N ASP A 19 26.18 16.79 -20.14
CA ASP A 19 25.23 15.92 -20.88
C ASP A 19 23.78 16.34 -20.73
N GLY A 20 23.50 17.48 -20.05
CA GLY A 20 22.14 18.00 -19.85
C GLY A 20 21.36 17.32 -18.71
N ASN A 21 21.97 16.43 -17.94
CA ASN A 21 21.34 15.80 -16.79
C ASN A 21 21.37 16.72 -15.56
N ILE A 22 20.38 16.57 -14.67
CA ILE A 22 20.38 17.27 -13.38
C ILE A 22 21.53 16.74 -12.53
N ALA A 23 22.36 17.66 -12.04
CA ALA A 23 23.52 17.39 -11.21
C ALA A 23 23.50 18.28 -9.96
N ILE A 24 24.35 17.98 -9.00
CA ILE A 24 24.47 18.72 -7.73
C ILE A 24 25.88 19.26 -7.61
N LYS A 25 25.98 20.56 -7.33
CA LYS A 25 27.26 21.20 -7.01
C LYS A 25 27.85 20.60 -5.71
N PRO A 26 29.19 20.48 -5.58
CA PRO A 26 29.81 19.87 -4.41
C PRO A 26 29.32 20.45 -3.07
N LYS A 27 29.06 21.75 -3.00
CA LYS A 27 28.54 22.43 -1.80
C LYS A 27 27.10 22.05 -1.43
N GLY A 28 26.32 21.44 -2.34
CA GLY A 28 24.95 20.99 -2.14
C GLY A 28 24.84 19.52 -1.70
N VAL A 29 25.91 18.74 -1.82
CA VAL A 29 25.90 17.29 -1.56
C VAL A 29 25.38 16.94 -0.18
N MET A 30 25.88 17.60 0.88
CA MET A 30 25.43 17.32 2.26
C MET A 30 23.93 17.57 2.47
N ALA A 31 23.35 18.57 1.79
CA ALA A 31 21.91 18.84 1.91
C ALA A 31 21.06 17.73 1.26
N ILE A 32 21.56 17.17 0.14
CA ILE A 32 20.92 16.03 -0.52
C ILE A 32 21.08 14.75 0.30
N GLU A 33 22.25 14.48 0.85
CA GLU A 33 22.47 13.32 1.72
C GLU A 33 21.53 13.37 2.94
N HIS A 34 21.41 14.54 3.58
CA HIS A 34 20.48 14.74 4.68
C HIS A 34 19.03 14.48 4.24
N PHE A 35 18.61 14.99 3.08
CA PHE A 35 17.28 14.70 2.52
C PHE A 35 17.06 13.21 2.29
N LEU A 36 18.03 12.49 1.73
CA LEU A 36 17.94 11.05 1.48
C LEU A 36 17.84 10.25 2.79
N VAL A 37 18.58 10.64 3.82
CA VAL A 37 18.48 10.03 5.16
C VAL A 37 17.09 10.27 5.77
N LEU A 38 16.58 11.50 5.74
CA LEU A 38 15.25 11.82 6.24
C LEU A 38 14.16 11.08 5.46
N ARG A 39 14.26 11.02 4.13
CA ARG A 39 13.37 10.26 3.28
C ARG A 39 13.36 8.78 3.67
N ASN A 40 14.53 8.17 3.88
CA ASN A 40 14.64 6.79 4.32
C ASN A 40 13.97 6.56 5.69
N LEU A 41 14.19 7.46 6.65
CA LEU A 41 13.52 7.42 7.95
C LEU A 41 12.00 7.50 7.82
N MET A 42 11.48 8.41 6.99
CA MET A 42 10.04 8.51 6.74
C MET A 42 9.45 7.22 6.16
N TYR A 43 10.14 6.63 5.18
CA TYR A 43 9.71 5.36 4.61
C TYR A 43 9.67 4.24 5.65
N ARG A 44 10.68 4.14 6.50
CA ARG A 44 10.75 3.08 7.54
C ARG A 44 9.73 3.28 8.65
N THR A 45 9.47 4.52 9.07
CA THR A 45 8.66 4.81 10.26
C THR A 45 7.21 5.15 9.97
N ILE A 46 6.91 5.68 8.78
CA ILE A 46 5.56 6.10 8.40
C ILE A 46 5.00 5.19 7.32
N TYR A 47 5.62 5.17 6.13
CA TYR A 47 5.02 4.49 4.98
C TYR A 47 5.02 2.97 5.13
N ASN A 48 6.08 2.39 5.70
CA ASN A 48 6.17 0.95 5.96
C ASN A 48 5.72 0.57 7.38
N HIS A 49 4.96 1.45 8.04
CA HIS A 49 4.41 1.11 9.34
C HIS A 49 3.40 -0.02 9.20
N ARG A 50 3.45 -0.98 10.15
CA ARG A 50 2.59 -2.19 10.13
C ARG A 50 1.10 -1.90 9.92
N ILE A 51 0.59 -0.79 10.44
CA ILE A 51 -0.82 -0.40 10.27
C ILE A 51 -1.11 -0.08 8.79
N ASN A 52 -0.23 0.65 8.11
CA ASN A 52 -0.39 0.95 6.70
C ASN A 52 -0.35 -0.32 5.85
N GLU A 53 0.54 -1.27 6.21
CA GLU A 53 0.62 -2.57 5.55
C GLU A 53 -0.67 -3.37 5.68
N ILE A 54 -1.22 -3.42 6.90
CA ILE A 54 -2.48 -4.12 7.16
C ILE A 54 -3.63 -3.45 6.42
N SER A 55 -3.71 -2.12 6.46
CA SER A 55 -4.75 -1.37 5.75
C SER A 55 -4.67 -1.63 4.24
N THR A 56 -3.47 -1.59 3.66
CA THR A 56 -3.25 -1.92 2.24
C THR A 56 -3.67 -3.36 1.93
N TRP A 57 -3.30 -4.32 2.79
CA TRP A 57 -3.73 -5.71 2.64
C TRP A 57 -5.24 -5.84 2.60
N ILE A 58 -5.96 -5.22 3.55
CA ILE A 58 -7.42 -5.27 3.61
C ILE A 58 -8.02 -4.66 2.33
N LEU A 59 -7.54 -3.51 1.87
CA LEU A 59 -8.01 -2.88 0.64
C LEU A 59 -7.75 -3.76 -0.60
N GLU A 60 -6.57 -4.36 -0.71
CA GLU A 60 -6.23 -5.32 -1.77
C GLU A 60 -7.19 -6.53 -1.75
N LYS A 61 -7.53 -7.03 -0.55
CA LYS A 61 -8.47 -8.14 -0.40
C LYS A 61 -9.91 -7.73 -0.73
N ILE A 62 -10.35 -6.54 -0.36
CA ILE A 62 -11.66 -6.01 -0.77
C ILE A 62 -11.78 -6.02 -2.29
N ILE A 63 -10.82 -5.42 -3.00
CA ILE A 63 -10.86 -5.34 -4.46
C ILE A 63 -10.77 -6.73 -5.11
N SER A 64 -9.91 -7.62 -4.61
CA SER A 64 -9.80 -8.98 -5.14
C SER A 64 -11.07 -9.81 -4.91
N THR A 65 -11.70 -9.65 -3.74
CA THR A 65 -12.97 -10.32 -3.42
C THR A 65 -14.08 -9.89 -4.37
N ILE A 66 -14.18 -8.58 -4.66
CA ILE A 66 -15.14 -8.07 -5.64
C ILE A 66 -14.86 -8.64 -7.04
N LYS A 67 -13.59 -8.64 -7.47
CA LYS A 67 -13.22 -9.17 -8.80
C LYS A 67 -13.53 -10.65 -8.96
N GLN A 68 -13.28 -11.44 -7.94
CA GLN A 68 -13.51 -12.90 -7.95
C GLN A 68 -14.99 -13.28 -7.87
N ASN A 69 -15.85 -12.36 -7.42
CA ASN A 69 -17.28 -12.56 -7.23
C ASN A 69 -18.11 -11.60 -8.08
N SER A 70 -17.71 -11.41 -9.33
CA SER A 70 -18.40 -10.53 -10.29
C SER A 70 -19.83 -10.97 -10.64
N ASP A 71 -20.18 -12.22 -10.36
CA ASP A 71 -21.51 -12.79 -10.49
C ASP A 71 -22.47 -12.33 -9.38
N LYS A 72 -21.95 -11.86 -8.25
CA LYS A 72 -22.74 -11.34 -7.15
C LYS A 72 -23.22 -9.92 -7.41
N LYS A 73 -24.44 -9.62 -7.02
CA LYS A 73 -25.03 -8.27 -7.15
C LYS A 73 -24.49 -7.32 -6.07
N ILE A 74 -23.18 -7.02 -6.12
CA ILE A 74 -22.57 -6.02 -5.27
C ILE A 74 -22.80 -4.65 -5.92
N TRP A 75 -23.30 -3.69 -5.15
CA TRP A 75 -23.49 -2.35 -5.69
C TRP A 75 -22.14 -1.65 -5.91
N ILE A 76 -21.91 -1.20 -7.12
CA ILE A 76 -20.70 -0.44 -7.51
C ILE A 76 -21.16 0.62 -8.50
N ASP A 77 -20.73 1.88 -8.34
CA ASP A 77 -20.99 2.88 -9.34
C ASP A 77 -20.24 2.61 -10.65
N ARG A 78 -20.66 3.25 -11.72
CA ARG A 78 -20.12 3.04 -13.07
C ARG A 78 -18.61 3.34 -13.14
N SER A 79 -18.15 4.39 -12.47
CA SER A 79 -16.78 4.85 -12.54
C SER A 79 -15.84 3.88 -11.83
N LEU A 80 -16.17 3.51 -10.59
CA LEU A 80 -15.39 2.53 -9.83
C LEU A 80 -15.46 1.12 -10.45
N HIS A 81 -16.60 0.76 -11.05
CA HIS A 81 -16.72 -0.50 -11.79
C HIS A 81 -15.72 -0.57 -12.95
N LYS A 82 -15.56 0.50 -13.73
CA LYS A 82 -14.54 0.57 -14.79
C LYS A 82 -13.12 0.41 -14.21
N TRP A 83 -12.83 1.03 -13.07
CA TRP A 83 -11.54 0.89 -12.40
C TRP A 83 -11.24 -0.54 -11.97
N ILE A 84 -12.23 -1.22 -11.41
CA ILE A 84 -12.04 -2.59 -10.91
C ILE A 84 -11.94 -3.59 -12.05
N PHE A 85 -12.79 -3.49 -13.09
CA PHE A 85 -12.96 -4.52 -14.12
C PHE A 85 -12.39 -4.16 -15.49
N SER A 86 -12.16 -2.89 -15.79
CA SER A 86 -11.81 -2.41 -17.13
C SER A 86 -10.73 -1.33 -17.12
N TYR A 87 -9.73 -1.47 -16.26
CA TYR A 87 -8.70 -0.46 -16.01
C TYR A 87 -8.07 0.13 -17.28
N ALA A 88 -7.80 -0.68 -18.30
CA ALA A 88 -7.22 -0.22 -19.57
C ALA A 88 -8.15 0.68 -20.42
N LYS A 89 -9.41 0.85 -20.05
CA LYS A 89 -10.43 1.62 -20.75
C LYS A 89 -10.97 2.80 -19.93
N ILE A 90 -10.23 3.24 -18.92
CA ILE A 90 -10.60 4.37 -18.09
C ILE A 90 -10.34 5.64 -18.89
N ASP A 91 -11.36 6.48 -19.06
CA ASP A 91 -11.20 7.82 -19.58
C ASP A 91 -10.87 8.83 -18.47
N PHE A 92 -10.51 10.04 -18.85
CA PHE A 92 -10.08 11.08 -17.90
C PHE A 92 -11.20 11.48 -16.91
N ASP A 93 -12.45 11.52 -17.37
CA ASP A 93 -13.59 11.86 -16.52
C ASP A 93 -13.87 10.79 -15.48
N ASP A 94 -13.77 9.51 -15.85
CA ASP A 94 -13.90 8.40 -14.93
C ASP A 94 -12.70 8.35 -13.97
N PHE A 95 -11.52 8.75 -14.40
CA PHE A 95 -10.34 8.85 -13.53
C PHE A 95 -10.56 9.89 -12.43
N ILE A 96 -10.98 11.09 -12.75
CA ILE A 96 -11.19 12.18 -11.78
C ILE A 96 -12.30 11.86 -10.77
N LYS A 97 -13.34 11.13 -11.19
CA LYS A 97 -14.48 10.79 -10.31
C LYS A 97 -14.13 9.77 -9.22
N ASN A 98 -13.04 9.04 -9.37
CA ASN A 98 -12.61 8.04 -8.38
C ASN A 98 -11.55 8.62 -7.45
N ASP A 99 -11.98 9.52 -6.58
CA ASP A 99 -11.20 10.04 -5.47
C ASP A 99 -11.37 9.21 -4.19
N ASP A 100 -10.66 9.60 -3.14
CA ASP A 100 -10.74 8.95 -1.84
C ASP A 100 -12.16 9.00 -1.26
N VAL A 101 -12.91 10.09 -1.50
CA VAL A 101 -14.29 10.25 -0.98
C VAL A 101 -15.23 9.24 -1.61
N THR A 102 -15.15 9.10 -2.93
CA THR A 102 -15.92 8.11 -3.68
C THR A 102 -15.61 6.69 -3.22
N PHE A 103 -14.33 6.37 -3.04
CA PHE A 103 -13.92 5.06 -2.58
C PHE A 103 -14.38 4.78 -1.15
N PHE A 104 -14.22 5.73 -0.22
CA PHE A 104 -14.72 5.60 1.15
C PHE A 104 -16.23 5.43 1.22
N TYR A 105 -16.99 6.12 0.35
CA TYR A 105 -18.43 5.92 0.25
C TYR A 105 -18.79 4.47 -0.12
N HIS A 106 -18.06 3.86 -1.05
CA HIS A 106 -18.24 2.45 -1.38
C HIS A 106 -17.92 1.52 -0.20
N LEU A 107 -16.82 1.78 0.53
CA LEU A 107 -16.47 0.98 1.71
C LEU A 107 -17.57 1.03 2.77
N ILE A 108 -18.15 2.21 3.01
CA ILE A 108 -19.28 2.39 3.95
C ILE A 108 -20.49 1.60 3.49
N ARG A 109 -20.83 1.64 2.20
CA ARG A 109 -21.94 0.85 1.65
C ARG A 109 -21.70 -0.66 1.71
N TRP A 110 -20.50 -1.09 1.31
CA TRP A 110 -20.15 -2.52 1.32
C TRP A 110 -20.05 -3.11 2.72
N LYS A 111 -19.85 -2.29 3.73
CA LYS A 111 -19.93 -2.71 5.13
C LYS A 111 -21.28 -3.36 5.47
N ASP A 112 -22.36 -2.91 4.84
CA ASP A 112 -23.72 -3.35 5.09
C ASP A 112 -24.24 -4.35 4.05
N GLU A 113 -23.37 -4.82 3.15
CA GLU A 113 -23.73 -5.85 2.17
C GLU A 113 -23.92 -7.22 2.84
N SER A 114 -24.76 -8.05 2.23
CA SER A 114 -25.02 -9.40 2.71
C SER A 114 -23.90 -10.41 2.44
N PHE A 115 -22.92 -10.03 1.63
CA PHE A 115 -21.78 -10.87 1.27
C PHE A 115 -20.68 -10.76 2.32
N GLU A 116 -20.65 -11.72 3.25
CA GLU A 116 -19.83 -11.72 4.45
C GLU A 116 -18.32 -11.41 4.25
N PRO A 117 -17.56 -12.04 3.33
CA PRO A 117 -16.16 -11.69 3.20
C PRO A 117 -15.94 -10.20 2.90
N LEU A 118 -16.80 -9.59 2.08
CA LEU A 118 -16.71 -8.19 1.72
C LEU A 118 -17.11 -7.27 2.89
N SER A 119 -18.27 -7.53 3.49
CA SER A 119 -18.80 -6.72 4.60
C SER A 119 -17.86 -6.74 5.81
N THR A 120 -17.32 -7.91 6.15
CA THR A 120 -16.35 -8.07 7.24
C THR A 120 -15.07 -7.29 6.98
N LEU A 121 -14.49 -7.38 5.78
CA LEU A 121 -13.29 -6.61 5.42
C LEU A 121 -13.54 -5.09 5.49
N CYS A 122 -14.69 -4.64 4.99
CA CYS A 122 -15.06 -3.22 5.04
C CYS A 122 -15.28 -2.74 6.48
N LYS A 123 -15.94 -3.53 7.34
CA LYS A 123 -16.07 -3.25 8.77
C LYS A 123 -14.70 -3.11 9.43
N MET A 124 -13.82 -4.07 9.24
CA MET A 124 -12.47 -4.05 9.79
C MET A 124 -11.71 -2.78 9.41
N PHE A 125 -11.83 -2.33 8.16
CA PHE A 125 -11.17 -1.12 7.69
C PHE A 125 -11.80 0.16 8.27
N ILE A 126 -13.12 0.31 8.19
CA ILE A 126 -13.86 1.52 8.62
C ILE A 126 -13.82 1.67 10.14
N ASP A 127 -14.06 0.58 10.87
CA ASP A 127 -14.14 0.60 12.34
C ASP A 127 -12.74 0.47 12.99
N ARG A 128 -11.68 0.35 12.18
CA ARG A 128 -10.28 0.21 12.60
C ARG A 128 -10.01 -1.03 13.47
N GLU A 129 -10.78 -2.07 13.27
CA GLU A 129 -10.57 -3.38 13.87
C GLU A 129 -9.61 -4.23 13.03
N LEU A 130 -8.41 -3.70 12.83
CA LEU A 130 -7.45 -4.20 11.85
C LEU A 130 -6.87 -5.55 12.27
N LEU A 131 -6.49 -6.35 11.26
CA LEU A 131 -5.70 -7.57 11.43
C LEU A 131 -4.41 -7.30 12.20
N LYS A 132 -3.84 -8.33 12.80
CA LYS A 132 -2.54 -8.24 13.46
C LYS A 132 -1.42 -8.63 12.50
N ALA A 133 -0.36 -7.84 12.46
CA ALA A 133 0.85 -8.16 11.72
C ALA A 133 2.03 -8.35 12.69
N SER A 134 2.84 -9.36 12.41
CA SER A 134 4.09 -9.64 13.11
C SER A 134 5.23 -9.70 12.11
N ASP A 135 6.35 -9.09 12.47
CA ASP A 135 7.58 -9.21 11.69
C ASP A 135 8.17 -10.60 11.89
N ILE A 136 8.32 -11.33 10.81
CA ILE A 136 8.93 -12.66 10.74
C ILE A 136 10.15 -12.68 9.83
N SER A 137 10.72 -11.51 9.51
CA SER A 137 11.87 -11.38 8.60
C SER A 137 13.12 -12.13 9.08
N PHE A 138 13.27 -12.26 10.40
CA PHE A 138 14.37 -12.96 11.05
C PHE A 138 14.28 -14.50 10.96
N LEU A 139 13.15 -15.04 10.54
CA LEU A 139 12.95 -16.48 10.40
C LEU A 139 13.37 -16.97 9.01
N ASN A 140 13.82 -18.22 8.95
CA ASN A 140 14.06 -18.89 7.67
C ASN A 140 12.75 -19.21 6.94
N LYS A 141 12.83 -19.55 5.65
CA LYS A 141 11.68 -19.80 4.81
C LYS A 141 10.76 -20.93 5.33
N ILE A 142 11.36 -21.99 5.88
CA ILE A 142 10.62 -23.16 6.40
C ILE A 142 9.76 -22.76 7.59
N ASP A 143 10.34 -22.02 8.53
CA ASP A 143 9.61 -21.62 9.74
C ASP A 143 8.54 -20.56 9.43
N ARG A 144 8.78 -19.66 8.47
CA ARG A 144 7.73 -18.75 7.96
C ARG A 144 6.53 -19.52 7.42
N LEU A 145 6.76 -20.59 6.63
CA LEU A 145 5.69 -21.43 6.11
C LEU A 145 4.93 -22.20 7.20
N LYS A 146 5.63 -22.69 8.24
CA LYS A 146 4.97 -23.31 9.40
C LYS A 146 4.06 -22.35 10.16
N ILE A 147 4.52 -21.12 10.38
CA ILE A 147 3.71 -20.09 11.03
C ILE A 147 2.49 -19.74 10.17
N LEU A 148 2.66 -19.61 8.86
CA LEU A 148 1.56 -19.36 7.96
C LEU A 148 0.52 -20.49 8.00
N ALA A 149 0.95 -21.74 7.95
CA ALA A 149 0.07 -22.90 8.03
C ALA A 149 -0.69 -22.95 9.37
N PHE A 150 -0.02 -22.66 10.47
CA PHE A 150 -0.65 -22.55 11.79
C PHE A 150 -1.70 -21.43 11.85
N ALA A 151 -1.37 -20.24 11.33
CA ALA A 151 -2.27 -19.10 11.32
C ALA A 151 -3.51 -19.37 10.43
N ARG A 152 -3.34 -20.01 9.26
CA ARG A 152 -4.45 -20.43 8.40
C ARG A 152 -5.39 -21.41 9.10
N ASN A 153 -4.84 -22.40 9.77
CA ASN A 153 -5.64 -23.35 10.57
C ASN A 153 -6.45 -22.66 11.68
N LEU A 154 -5.89 -21.62 12.30
CA LEU A 154 -6.62 -20.80 13.28
C LEU A 154 -7.76 -20.00 12.62
N CYS A 155 -7.55 -19.43 11.42
CA CYS A 155 -8.59 -18.76 10.66
C CYS A 155 -9.76 -19.71 10.36
N GLU A 156 -9.46 -20.88 9.83
CA GLU A 156 -10.46 -21.90 9.48
C GLU A 156 -11.25 -22.41 10.69
N LYS A 157 -10.57 -22.64 11.83
CA LYS A 157 -11.23 -23.01 13.10
C LYS A 157 -12.21 -21.96 13.62
N ASN A 158 -11.99 -20.69 13.26
CA ASN A 158 -12.88 -19.58 13.62
C ASN A 158 -13.82 -19.17 12.48
N SER A 159 -14.00 -20.04 11.48
CA SER A 159 -14.88 -19.81 10.33
C SER A 159 -14.51 -18.61 9.45
N TYR A 160 -13.22 -18.20 9.46
CA TYR A 160 -12.70 -17.20 8.55
C TYR A 160 -12.05 -17.85 7.34
N ASP A 161 -12.19 -17.26 6.17
CA ASP A 161 -11.47 -17.66 4.97
C ASP A 161 -9.97 -17.35 5.12
N SER A 162 -9.17 -18.42 5.20
CA SER A 162 -7.72 -18.31 5.45
C SER A 162 -6.95 -17.63 4.30
N GLU A 163 -7.47 -17.64 3.08
CA GLU A 163 -6.85 -16.96 1.93
C GLU A 163 -7.12 -15.44 1.95
N ILE A 164 -8.19 -15.04 2.56
CA ILE A 164 -8.56 -13.63 2.70
C ILE A 164 -7.92 -13.01 3.95
N PHE A 165 -8.05 -13.67 5.09
CA PHE A 165 -7.72 -13.08 6.40
C PHE A 165 -6.31 -13.41 6.90
N CYS A 166 -5.54 -14.27 6.20
CA CYS A 166 -4.20 -14.65 6.61
C CYS A 166 -3.24 -14.71 5.41
N GLY A 167 -2.02 -14.20 5.58
CA GLY A 167 -0.98 -14.28 4.56
C GLY A 167 0.37 -13.74 5.00
N ILE A 168 1.35 -13.85 4.11
CA ILE A 168 2.67 -13.25 4.26
C ILE A 168 2.83 -12.22 3.15
N LYS A 169 3.25 -11.01 3.51
CA LYS A 169 3.61 -9.95 2.56
C LYS A 169 5.12 -9.71 2.66
N GLU A 170 5.82 -9.93 1.56
CA GLU A 170 7.22 -9.57 1.46
C GLU A 170 7.36 -8.17 0.91
N ARG A 171 8.21 -7.37 1.52
CA ARG A 171 8.61 -6.06 1.00
C ARG A 171 10.11 -5.93 0.94
N SER A 172 10.60 -5.50 -0.19
CA SER A 172 11.93 -4.96 -0.33
C SER A 172 11.82 -3.44 -0.43
N PHE A 173 12.46 -2.71 0.47
CA PHE A 173 12.62 -1.28 0.36
C PHE A 173 14.02 -1.00 -0.20
N LYS A 174 14.07 -0.47 -1.42
CA LYS A 174 15.28 0.15 -1.95
C LYS A 174 15.13 1.67 -1.78
N GLY A 175 15.89 2.27 -0.89
CA GLY A 175 15.84 3.70 -0.59
C GLY A 175 16.09 4.56 -1.84
N PHE A 176 16.97 4.10 -2.70
CA PHE A 176 17.21 4.54 -4.07
C PHE A 176 17.91 3.40 -4.82
N GLU A 177 17.69 3.30 -6.10
CA GLU A 177 18.51 2.47 -6.99
C GLU A 177 19.66 3.33 -7.51
N SER A 178 20.87 2.96 -7.20
CA SER A 178 22.02 3.45 -7.95
C SER A 178 22.02 2.70 -9.31
N ASN A 179 21.27 3.23 -10.28
CA ASN A 179 21.52 2.84 -11.65
C ASN A 179 22.89 3.41 -11.99
N ASN A 180 23.90 2.53 -11.94
CA ASN A 180 25.26 2.75 -12.43
C ASN A 180 25.75 4.18 -12.22
N ALA A 181 26.34 4.42 -11.06
CA ALA A 181 27.37 5.43 -10.98
C ALA A 181 28.43 5.06 -12.03
N LEU A 182 28.68 5.96 -12.86
CA LEU A 182 29.76 6.11 -13.86
C LEU A 182 31.09 5.47 -13.44
#